data_03fd9302dda61c4f9c195bebe4820795
#
_entry.id   03fd9302dda61c4f9c195bebe4820795
#
_cell.length_a   1.000
_cell.length_b   1.000
_cell.length_c   1.000
_cell.angle_alpha   90.00
_cell.angle_beta   90.00
_cell.angle_gamma   90.00
#
_symmetry.space_group_name_H-M   'P 1'
#
loop_
_entity.id
_entity.type
_entity.pdbx_description
1 polymer ?
#
loop_
_entity_poly.entity_id
_entity_poly.type
_entity_poly.pdbx_seq_one_letter_code
_entity_poly.pdbx_strand_id
1 'polypeptide(L)'
;MNFYHGEDGIIVNYKTGLVLEGGAMRGMFTCGVIDVLMENGIRFDGAAGISAGAVFGCNYKSRQIGRPVRYNKNYCKDPRYCSYRSLIKTGDLYGADFCYRELPDVLDPFDRETFKNDPMEFYIGATDVKTGKCAYHKCTDGGEDDLLWMRASASMPIASKPVHIDDGLYLDGGIADSIPFEYMESLGYNRNVVVLTQPKGYVKKKSPFVIQLALHKYPAIAEGMAKRHEMYNMQVKELEKREAEGLSFVIRPPEKIGIGRTEKDPEKLEKAYQTGRKEAERVLPELRAFLGLE
;
A
#
# COMPACT_ATOMS: atom_id res chain seq x y z
N MET A 1 -21.47 2.72 12.17
CA MET A 1 -21.22 2.32 13.58
C MET A 1 -21.69 0.87 13.70
N ASN A 2 -20.79 -0.06 13.78
CA ASN A 2 -21.10 -1.48 13.94
C ASN A 2 -21.12 -1.80 15.44
N PHE A 3 -22.27 -2.18 15.98
CA PHE A 3 -22.45 -2.58 17.36
C PHE A 3 -22.37 -4.11 17.45
N TYR A 4 -21.48 -4.64 18.26
CA TYR A 4 -21.43 -6.06 18.60
C TYR A 4 -21.81 -6.24 20.07
N HIS A 5 -22.69 -7.19 20.36
CA HIS A 5 -22.94 -7.61 21.72
C HIS A 5 -21.87 -8.63 22.11
N GLY A 6 -20.92 -8.24 22.94
CA GLY A 6 -20.03 -9.19 23.62
C GLY A 6 -20.83 -10.09 24.55
N GLU A 7 -20.29 -11.25 24.88
CA GLU A 7 -20.93 -12.21 25.81
C GLU A 7 -21.30 -11.58 27.16
N ASP A 8 -20.71 -10.44 27.53
CA ASP A 8 -20.94 -9.68 28.77
C ASP A 8 -21.87 -8.46 28.60
N GLY A 9 -22.55 -8.32 27.48
CA GLY A 9 -23.47 -7.18 27.22
C GLY A 9 -22.77 -5.82 27.03
N ILE A 10 -21.45 -5.79 26.89
CA ILE A 10 -20.70 -4.55 26.64
C ILE A 10 -20.77 -4.23 25.14
N ILE A 11 -21.32 -3.06 24.80
CA ILE A 11 -21.29 -2.54 23.43
C ILE A 11 -19.88 -2.09 23.12
N VAL A 12 -19.10 -2.89 22.40
CA VAL A 12 -17.79 -2.50 21.92
C VAL A 12 -17.95 -1.82 20.56
N ASN A 13 -17.61 -0.54 20.50
CA ASN A 13 -17.59 0.21 19.24
C ASN A 13 -16.25 -0.05 18.54
N TYR A 14 -16.27 -0.83 17.45
CA TYR A 14 -15.10 -1.07 16.64
C TYR A 14 -15.01 -0.04 15.52
N LYS A 15 -13.82 0.60 15.41
CA LYS A 15 -13.43 1.36 14.25
C LYS A 15 -12.53 0.48 13.38
N THR A 16 -13.02 0.14 12.20
CA THR A 16 -12.36 -0.83 11.30
C THR A 16 -11.37 -0.16 10.37
N GLY A 17 -10.19 -0.74 10.22
CA GLY A 17 -9.13 -0.25 9.34
C GLY A 17 -8.71 -1.26 8.26
N LEU A 18 -8.34 -0.77 7.08
CA LEU A 18 -7.69 -1.53 6.02
C LEU A 18 -6.23 -1.06 5.89
N VAL A 19 -5.28 -1.97 6.12
CA VAL A 19 -3.84 -1.68 6.06
C VAL A 19 -3.23 -2.36 4.86
N LEU A 20 -2.55 -1.59 3.99
CA LEU A 20 -2.03 -2.07 2.72
C LEU A 20 -0.50 -1.93 2.67
N GLU A 21 0.19 -3.08 2.73
CA GLU A 21 1.66 -3.14 2.63
C GLU A 21 2.16 -2.63 1.28
N GLY A 22 3.32 -1.98 1.28
CA GLY A 22 4.08 -1.68 0.08
C GLY A 22 4.74 -2.91 -0.55
N GLY A 23 4.80 -2.96 -1.89
CA GLY A 23 5.35 -4.15 -2.54
C GLY A 23 5.73 -3.99 -4.01
N ALA A 24 5.70 -2.78 -4.57
CA ALA A 24 5.81 -2.53 -6.01
C ALA A 24 4.84 -3.45 -6.78
N MET A 25 5.24 -4.14 -7.87
CA MET A 25 4.33 -4.97 -8.66
C MET A 25 3.74 -6.17 -7.90
N ARG A 26 4.31 -6.59 -6.75
CA ARG A 26 3.64 -7.58 -5.89
C ARG A 26 2.29 -7.08 -5.36
N GLY A 27 2.08 -5.77 -5.33
CA GLY A 27 0.79 -5.16 -5.02
C GLY A 27 -0.37 -5.56 -5.97
N MET A 28 -0.10 -6.27 -7.07
CA MET A 28 -1.16 -6.90 -7.86
C MET A 28 -1.96 -7.92 -7.05
N PHE A 29 -1.32 -8.61 -6.10
CA PHE A 29 -2.03 -9.42 -5.10
C PHE A 29 -3.01 -8.57 -4.30
N THR A 30 -2.55 -7.43 -3.79
CA THR A 30 -3.40 -6.47 -3.05
C THR A 30 -4.58 -5.99 -3.90
N CYS A 31 -4.36 -5.72 -5.22
CA CYS A 31 -5.44 -5.34 -6.13
C CYS A 31 -6.52 -6.44 -6.21
N GLY A 32 -6.11 -7.71 -6.31
CA GLY A 32 -7.05 -8.82 -6.32
C GLY A 32 -7.85 -8.93 -5.02
N VAL A 33 -7.19 -8.71 -3.88
CA VAL A 33 -7.85 -8.72 -2.57
C VAL A 33 -8.88 -7.60 -2.47
N ILE A 34 -8.50 -6.34 -2.72
CA ILE A 34 -9.39 -5.20 -2.56
C ILE A 34 -10.58 -5.23 -3.52
N ASP A 35 -10.42 -5.80 -4.72
CA ASP A 35 -11.51 -5.96 -5.67
C ASP A 35 -12.56 -6.95 -5.14
N VAL A 36 -12.15 -8.10 -4.60
CA VAL A 36 -13.06 -9.05 -3.96
C VAL A 36 -13.77 -8.43 -2.75
N LEU A 37 -13.06 -7.64 -1.94
CA LEU A 37 -13.68 -6.93 -0.82
C LEU A 37 -14.77 -5.96 -1.31
N MET A 38 -14.50 -5.18 -2.37
CA MET A 38 -15.48 -4.26 -2.97
C MET A 38 -16.67 -5.00 -3.56
N GLU A 39 -16.46 -6.08 -4.31
CA GLU A 39 -17.51 -6.92 -4.93
C GLU A 39 -18.44 -7.54 -3.87
N ASN A 40 -17.92 -7.81 -2.68
CA ASN A 40 -18.68 -8.40 -1.57
C ASN A 40 -19.21 -7.36 -0.58
N GLY A 41 -19.15 -6.07 -0.91
CA GLY A 41 -19.69 -4.99 -0.10
C GLY A 41 -18.98 -4.77 1.23
N ILE A 42 -17.76 -5.30 1.41
CA ILE A 42 -16.95 -5.06 2.62
C ILE A 42 -16.52 -3.60 2.62
N ARG A 43 -16.70 -2.92 3.75
CA ARG A 43 -16.37 -1.50 3.94
C ARG A 43 -15.57 -1.34 5.22
N PHE A 44 -14.71 -0.30 5.24
CA PHE A 44 -13.92 0.08 6.41
C PHE A 44 -14.15 1.55 6.74
N ASP A 45 -13.94 1.92 8.00
CA ASP A 45 -13.99 3.32 8.44
C ASP A 45 -12.79 4.12 7.94
N GLY A 46 -11.64 3.45 7.76
CA GLY A 46 -10.46 4.06 7.19
C GLY A 46 -9.47 3.06 6.60
N ALA A 47 -8.52 3.55 5.83
CA ALA A 47 -7.43 2.76 5.30
C ALA A 47 -6.10 3.51 5.33
N ALA A 48 -4.99 2.79 5.42
CA ALA A 48 -3.65 3.33 5.24
C ALA A 48 -2.85 2.47 4.26
N GLY A 49 -2.14 3.12 3.34
CA GLY A 49 -1.32 2.46 2.35
C GLY A 49 0.10 3.01 2.25
N ILE A 50 1.03 2.14 1.94
CA ILE A 50 2.45 2.46 1.73
C ILE A 50 2.85 2.05 0.32
N SER A 51 3.51 2.94 -0.44
CA SER A 51 4.04 2.62 -1.77
C SER A 51 2.95 2.06 -2.70
N ALA A 52 3.08 0.83 -3.21
CA ALA A 52 2.04 0.16 -3.98
C ALA A 52 0.69 0.08 -3.23
N GLY A 53 0.72 -0.09 -1.90
CA GLY A 53 -0.48 -0.07 -1.06
C GLY A 53 -1.21 1.27 -1.10
N ALA A 54 -0.49 2.39 -1.23
CA ALA A 54 -1.08 3.72 -1.40
C ALA A 54 -1.65 3.90 -2.82
N VAL A 55 -0.82 3.63 -3.84
CA VAL A 55 -1.17 3.87 -5.26
C VAL A 55 -2.29 2.96 -5.77
N PHE A 56 -2.35 1.73 -5.29
CA PHE A 56 -3.42 0.79 -5.66
C PHE A 56 -4.62 0.90 -4.71
N GLY A 57 -4.37 1.10 -3.42
CA GLY A 57 -5.38 1.18 -2.38
C GLY A 57 -6.34 2.37 -2.53
N CYS A 58 -5.92 3.49 -3.14
CA CYS A 58 -6.81 4.61 -3.41
C CYS A 58 -8.04 4.22 -4.25
N ASN A 59 -7.91 3.15 -5.08
CA ASN A 59 -9.00 2.64 -5.91
C ASN A 59 -10.08 1.92 -5.07
N TYR A 60 -9.76 1.47 -3.87
CA TYR A 60 -10.76 0.96 -2.94
C TYR A 60 -11.69 2.08 -2.45
N LYS A 61 -11.15 3.25 -2.10
CA LYS A 61 -11.94 4.42 -1.71
C LYS A 61 -12.74 4.98 -2.89
N SER A 62 -12.17 5.03 -4.11
CA SER A 62 -12.88 5.45 -5.33
C SER A 62 -13.79 4.37 -5.93
N ARG A 63 -13.87 3.19 -5.31
CA ARG A 63 -14.71 2.06 -5.74
C ARG A 63 -14.46 1.59 -7.18
N GLN A 64 -13.26 1.75 -7.68
CA GLN A 64 -12.90 1.42 -9.06
C GLN A 64 -12.33 -0.01 -9.16
N ILE A 65 -13.24 -1.00 -9.16
CA ILE A 65 -12.90 -2.43 -9.32
C ILE A 65 -12.13 -2.63 -10.62
N GLY A 66 -11.04 -3.39 -10.58
CA GLY A 66 -10.22 -3.76 -11.73
C GLY A 66 -9.37 -2.64 -12.31
N ARG A 67 -9.48 -1.38 -11.85
CA ARG A 67 -8.71 -0.27 -12.41
C ARG A 67 -7.20 -0.49 -12.27
N PRO A 68 -6.63 -0.82 -11.07
CA PRO A 68 -5.19 -1.00 -10.94
C PRO A 68 -4.63 -2.12 -11.83
N VAL A 69 -5.28 -3.27 -11.88
CA VAL A 69 -4.80 -4.38 -12.73
C VAL A 69 -4.92 -4.03 -14.22
N ARG A 70 -5.97 -3.34 -14.62
CA ARG A 70 -6.22 -2.93 -16.01
C ARG A 70 -5.10 -2.03 -16.53
N TYR A 71 -4.82 -0.91 -15.87
CA TYR A 71 -3.80 0.00 -16.36
C TYR A 71 -2.38 -0.59 -16.25
N ASN A 72 -2.09 -1.39 -15.21
CA ASN A 72 -0.79 -2.04 -15.10
C ASN A 72 -0.57 -3.02 -16.28
N LYS A 73 -1.57 -3.84 -16.63
CA LYS A 73 -1.46 -4.74 -17.78
C LYS A 73 -1.33 -4.01 -19.11
N ASN A 74 -2.10 -2.93 -19.30
CA ASN A 74 -2.10 -2.17 -20.54
C ASN A 74 -0.78 -1.41 -20.75
N TYR A 75 -0.16 -0.90 -19.69
CA TYR A 75 0.99 0.00 -19.79
C TYR A 75 2.30 -0.56 -19.22
N CYS A 76 2.36 -1.80 -18.71
CA CYS A 76 3.61 -2.37 -18.15
C CYS A 76 4.78 -2.38 -19.14
N LYS A 77 4.51 -2.43 -20.45
CA LYS A 77 5.52 -2.38 -21.52
C LYS A 77 5.75 -0.97 -22.08
N ASP A 78 4.91 0.02 -21.72
CA ASP A 78 5.09 1.40 -22.19
C ASP A 78 6.32 2.02 -21.51
N PRO A 79 7.30 2.53 -22.29
CA PRO A 79 8.50 3.13 -21.73
C PRO A 79 8.23 4.42 -20.94
N ARG A 80 7.07 5.06 -21.11
CA ARG A 80 6.63 6.23 -20.34
C ARG A 80 6.17 5.79 -18.94
N TYR A 81 5.61 4.58 -18.82
CA TYR A 81 5.14 4.04 -17.53
C TYR A 81 6.31 3.64 -16.64
N CYS A 82 7.21 2.75 -17.12
CA CYS A 82 8.35 2.26 -16.36
C CYS A 82 9.52 1.90 -17.29
N SER A 83 10.65 2.63 -17.20
CA SER A 83 11.82 2.33 -18.00
C SER A 83 13.12 2.93 -17.45
N TYR A 84 14.25 2.29 -17.76
CA TYR A 84 15.57 2.90 -17.54
C TYR A 84 15.77 4.21 -18.31
N ARG A 85 15.11 4.36 -19.48
CA ARG A 85 15.13 5.64 -20.23
C ARG A 85 14.46 6.75 -19.42
N SER A 86 13.34 6.47 -18.74
CA SER A 86 12.71 7.41 -17.82
C SER A 86 13.68 7.76 -16.68
N LEU A 87 14.28 6.77 -16.03
CA LEU A 87 15.24 6.98 -14.95
C LEU A 87 16.39 7.90 -15.36
N ILE A 88 16.99 7.70 -16.55
CA ILE A 88 18.10 8.52 -17.05
C ILE A 88 17.62 9.96 -17.36
N LYS A 89 16.45 10.13 -17.97
CA LYS A 89 15.93 11.45 -18.39
C LYS A 89 15.40 12.28 -17.23
N THR A 90 14.64 11.65 -16.32
CA THR A 90 13.86 12.36 -15.30
C THR A 90 14.41 12.12 -13.88
N GLY A 91 15.17 11.04 -13.69
CA GLY A 91 15.59 10.53 -12.38
C GLY A 91 14.54 9.63 -11.71
N ASP A 92 13.46 9.31 -12.40
CA ASP A 92 12.38 8.44 -11.94
C ASP A 92 12.22 7.24 -12.88
N LEU A 93 12.25 6.03 -12.33
CA LEU A 93 12.06 4.78 -13.08
C LEU A 93 10.62 4.68 -13.60
N TYR A 94 9.64 5.04 -12.76
CA TYR A 94 8.24 5.24 -13.14
C TYR A 94 8.05 6.71 -13.54
N GLY A 95 7.56 6.95 -14.76
CA GLY A 95 7.40 8.29 -15.29
C GLY A 95 6.32 9.07 -14.54
N ALA A 96 6.72 10.12 -13.82
CA ALA A 96 5.83 10.87 -12.93
C ALA A 96 4.64 11.50 -13.69
N ASP A 97 4.89 12.18 -14.80
CA ASP A 97 3.82 12.80 -15.60
C ASP A 97 2.86 11.76 -16.17
N PHE A 98 3.39 10.62 -16.61
CA PHE A 98 2.55 9.54 -17.13
C PHE A 98 1.69 8.92 -16.03
N CYS A 99 2.31 8.56 -14.88
CA CYS A 99 1.62 7.81 -13.81
C CYS A 99 0.64 8.66 -13.00
N TYR A 100 0.94 9.97 -12.81
CA TYR A 100 0.21 10.83 -11.87
C TYR A 100 -0.52 12.00 -12.55
N ARG A 101 -0.48 12.10 -13.90
CA ARG A 101 -1.26 13.05 -14.69
C ARG A 101 -1.94 12.36 -15.87
N GLU A 102 -1.19 11.93 -16.90
CA GLU A 102 -1.78 11.37 -18.12
C GLU A 102 -2.67 10.16 -17.84
N LEU A 103 -2.21 9.24 -16.99
CA LEU A 103 -2.96 8.02 -16.65
C LEU A 103 -4.26 8.33 -15.88
N PRO A 104 -4.23 9.04 -14.73
CA PRO A 104 -5.45 9.28 -13.95
C PRO A 104 -6.38 10.35 -14.55
N ASP A 105 -5.91 11.17 -15.47
CA ASP A 105 -6.73 12.24 -16.05
C ASP A 105 -7.32 11.87 -17.41
N VAL A 106 -6.63 10.99 -18.18
CA VAL A 106 -6.95 10.77 -19.60
C VAL A 106 -7.07 9.29 -19.95
N LEU A 107 -6.06 8.46 -19.61
CA LEU A 107 -5.97 7.09 -20.14
C LEU A 107 -6.83 6.08 -19.38
N ASP A 108 -6.93 6.25 -18.08
CA ASP A 108 -7.77 5.43 -17.19
C ASP A 108 -8.22 6.32 -16.02
N PRO A 109 -9.27 7.14 -16.23
CA PRO A 109 -9.65 8.21 -15.32
C PRO A 109 -9.86 7.74 -13.88
N PHE A 110 -9.28 8.49 -12.94
CA PHE A 110 -9.47 8.28 -11.52
C PHE A 110 -10.75 8.99 -11.07
N ASP A 111 -11.67 8.25 -10.46
CA ASP A 111 -12.94 8.78 -9.98
C ASP A 111 -12.76 9.58 -8.69
N ARG A 112 -12.36 10.85 -8.86
CA ARG A 112 -12.16 11.80 -7.76
C ARG A 112 -13.45 12.16 -7.05
N GLU A 113 -14.58 12.13 -7.75
CA GLU A 113 -15.87 12.45 -7.15
C GLU A 113 -16.28 11.38 -6.13
N THR A 114 -16.24 10.10 -6.54
CA THR A 114 -16.46 9.00 -5.62
C THR A 114 -15.43 8.98 -4.48
N PHE A 115 -14.14 9.20 -4.80
CA PHE A 115 -13.08 9.24 -3.79
C PHE A 115 -13.33 10.32 -2.74
N LYS A 116 -13.69 11.53 -3.14
CA LYS A 116 -13.98 12.67 -2.25
C LYS A 116 -15.20 12.42 -1.37
N ASN A 117 -16.27 11.87 -1.96
CA ASN A 117 -17.55 11.71 -1.30
C ASN A 117 -17.65 10.44 -0.44
N ASP A 118 -16.75 9.47 -0.62
CA ASP A 118 -16.71 8.26 0.21
C ASP A 118 -16.27 8.61 1.64
N PRO A 119 -17.04 8.22 2.68
CA PRO A 119 -16.77 8.59 4.07
C PRO A 119 -15.52 7.93 4.65
N MET A 120 -14.96 6.89 4.00
CA MET A 120 -13.75 6.22 4.46
C MET A 120 -12.56 7.18 4.47
N GLU A 121 -11.86 7.29 5.58
CA GLU A 121 -10.59 8.02 5.66
C GLU A 121 -9.49 7.25 4.91
N PHE A 122 -8.62 7.93 4.18
CA PHE A 122 -7.49 7.29 3.50
C PHE A 122 -6.19 8.02 3.83
N TYR A 123 -5.20 7.26 4.30
CA TYR A 123 -3.91 7.76 4.75
C TYR A 123 -2.77 7.20 3.90
N ILE A 124 -1.80 8.04 3.57
CA ILE A 124 -0.61 7.69 2.79
C ILE A 124 0.62 7.97 3.63
N GLY A 125 1.48 6.99 3.81
CA GLY A 125 2.77 7.18 4.47
C GLY A 125 3.90 7.40 3.47
N ALA A 126 4.75 8.42 3.72
CA ALA A 126 5.99 8.67 2.99
C ALA A 126 7.11 8.95 3.98
N THR A 127 8.36 8.63 3.63
CA THR A 127 9.52 8.86 4.52
C THR A 127 10.09 10.24 4.29
N ASP A 128 10.09 11.07 5.32
CA ASP A 128 10.77 12.37 5.33
C ASP A 128 12.28 12.18 5.20
N VAL A 129 12.87 12.80 4.20
CA VAL A 129 14.30 12.61 3.86
C VAL A 129 15.23 13.18 4.92
N LYS A 130 14.81 14.24 5.63
CA LYS A 130 15.61 14.91 6.65
C LYS A 130 15.65 14.12 7.96
N THR A 131 14.51 13.56 8.36
CA THR A 131 14.36 12.90 9.66
C THR A 131 14.44 11.38 9.60
N GLY A 132 14.19 10.79 8.42
CA GLY A 132 14.05 9.34 8.24
C GLY A 132 12.77 8.75 8.84
N LYS A 133 11.86 9.59 9.34
CA LYS A 133 10.58 9.16 9.94
C LYS A 133 9.47 9.09 8.88
N CYS A 134 8.48 8.26 9.11
CA CYS A 134 7.27 8.24 8.29
C CYS A 134 6.42 9.47 8.62
N ALA A 135 6.08 10.23 7.59
CA ALA A 135 5.06 11.26 7.62
C ALA A 135 3.79 10.72 6.97
N TYR A 136 2.65 10.98 7.58
CA TYR A 136 1.36 10.53 7.09
C TYR A 136 0.51 11.69 6.61
N HIS A 137 -0.02 11.53 5.41
CA HIS A 137 -0.97 12.45 4.79
C HIS A 137 -2.37 11.85 4.79
N LYS A 138 -3.34 12.59 5.28
CA LYS A 138 -4.76 12.24 5.16
C LYS A 138 -5.28 12.79 3.85
N CYS A 139 -5.65 11.90 2.92
CA CYS A 139 -6.19 12.29 1.63
C CYS A 139 -7.55 12.98 1.75
N THR A 140 -7.81 13.90 0.82
CA THR A 140 -9.03 14.71 0.80
C THR A 140 -9.92 14.42 -0.39
N ASP A 141 -9.46 14.70 -1.61
CA ASP A 141 -10.30 14.68 -2.81
C ASP A 141 -9.71 13.90 -4.00
N GLY A 142 -8.54 13.26 -3.81
CA GLY A 142 -7.84 12.56 -4.89
C GLY A 142 -7.23 13.49 -5.94
N GLY A 143 -7.08 14.79 -5.62
CA GLY A 143 -6.50 15.81 -6.47
C GLY A 143 -4.98 15.79 -6.53
N GLU A 144 -4.39 16.92 -6.97
CA GLU A 144 -2.94 17.01 -7.20
C GLU A 144 -2.12 16.75 -5.95
N ASP A 145 -2.55 17.24 -4.79
CA ASP A 145 -1.84 17.07 -3.52
C ASP A 145 -1.83 15.59 -3.10
N ASP A 146 -2.99 14.93 -3.11
CA ASP A 146 -3.08 13.51 -2.78
C ASP A 146 -2.24 12.65 -3.75
N LEU A 147 -2.27 12.96 -5.06
CA LEU A 147 -1.45 12.27 -6.07
C LEU A 147 0.05 12.52 -5.86
N LEU A 148 0.44 13.70 -5.39
CA LEU A 148 1.82 14.03 -5.06
C LEU A 148 2.31 13.21 -3.86
N TRP A 149 1.48 13.05 -2.83
CA TRP A 149 1.77 12.16 -1.70
C TRP A 149 1.82 10.67 -2.10
N MET A 150 0.94 10.23 -3.01
CA MET A 150 1.01 8.86 -3.59
C MET A 150 2.34 8.65 -4.33
N ARG A 151 2.77 9.65 -5.12
CA ARG A 151 4.08 9.63 -5.79
C ARG A 151 5.21 9.55 -4.79
N ALA A 152 5.20 10.36 -3.74
CA ALA A 152 6.22 10.36 -2.69
C ALA A 152 6.30 9.00 -2.01
N SER A 153 5.14 8.44 -1.61
CA SER A 153 5.04 7.12 -1.00
C SER A 153 5.60 5.99 -1.87
N ALA A 154 5.53 6.12 -3.20
CA ALA A 154 6.03 5.13 -4.16
C ALA A 154 7.43 5.45 -4.74
N SER A 155 8.07 6.53 -4.28
CA SER A 155 9.39 6.96 -4.77
C SER A 155 10.51 6.20 -4.09
N MET A 156 10.85 5.03 -4.64
CA MET A 156 11.90 4.16 -4.10
C MET A 156 13.29 4.81 -4.22
N PRO A 157 14.12 4.78 -3.16
CA PRO A 157 15.50 5.25 -3.22
C PRO A 157 16.27 4.62 -4.39
N ILE A 158 17.15 5.40 -5.05
CA ILE A 158 17.94 5.03 -6.23
C ILE A 158 17.10 4.88 -7.52
N ALA A 159 15.84 4.47 -7.41
CA ALA A 159 14.93 4.34 -8.56
C ALA A 159 14.06 5.58 -8.78
N SER A 160 14.11 6.55 -7.85
CA SER A 160 13.37 7.81 -7.95
C SER A 160 14.12 8.92 -7.22
N LYS A 161 13.86 10.17 -7.65
CA LYS A 161 14.25 11.36 -6.91
C LYS A 161 13.31 11.56 -5.71
N PRO A 162 13.79 12.20 -4.63
CA PRO A 162 12.90 12.68 -3.58
C PRO A 162 11.85 13.63 -4.16
N VAL A 163 10.63 13.51 -3.66
CA VAL A 163 9.49 14.35 -4.04
C VAL A 163 9.42 15.54 -3.11
N HIS A 164 9.34 16.75 -3.68
CA HIS A 164 9.09 17.98 -2.96
C HIS A 164 7.61 18.10 -2.64
N ILE A 165 7.27 18.29 -1.37
CA ILE A 165 5.92 18.61 -0.90
C ILE A 165 6.09 19.71 0.15
N ASP A 166 5.54 20.88 -0.10
CA ASP A 166 5.77 22.08 0.71
C ASP A 166 7.28 22.33 0.95
N ASP A 167 7.71 22.45 2.17
CA ASP A 167 9.12 22.63 2.55
C ASP A 167 9.87 21.29 2.78
N GLY A 168 9.22 20.14 2.53
CA GLY A 168 9.76 18.82 2.79
C GLY A 168 10.23 18.08 1.54
N LEU A 169 11.07 17.07 1.75
CA LEU A 169 11.50 16.10 0.75
C LEU A 169 11.12 14.71 1.22
N TYR A 170 10.45 13.93 0.35
CA TYR A 170 9.92 12.63 0.73
C TYR A 170 10.33 11.53 -0.25
N LEU A 171 10.48 10.33 0.29
CA LEU A 171 10.74 9.08 -0.43
C LEU A 171 9.76 7.99 0.03
N ASP A 172 9.88 6.79 -0.56
CA ASP A 172 9.02 5.63 -0.30
C ASP A 172 8.79 5.40 1.21
N GLY A 173 7.52 5.33 1.60
CA GLY A 173 7.14 5.18 2.99
C GLY A 173 7.64 3.90 3.64
N GLY A 174 7.81 2.83 2.84
CA GLY A 174 8.31 1.56 3.32
C GLY A 174 9.77 1.55 3.77
N ILE A 175 10.48 2.70 3.76
CA ILE A 175 11.79 2.87 4.39
C ILE A 175 11.61 2.97 5.91
N ALA A 176 10.66 3.80 6.35
CA ALA A 176 10.41 4.10 7.75
C ALA A 176 9.27 3.26 8.35
N ASP A 177 8.23 2.96 7.55
CA ASP A 177 7.08 2.14 7.95
C ASP A 177 6.58 1.33 6.75
N SER A 178 6.74 0.00 6.79
CA SER A 178 6.34 -0.86 5.67
C SER A 178 4.91 -1.38 5.79
N ILE A 179 4.36 -1.47 7.01
CA ILE A 179 3.03 -2.01 7.33
C ILE A 179 2.40 -1.11 8.39
N PRO A 180 1.61 -0.09 7.99
CA PRO A 180 1.18 1.01 8.88
C PRO A 180 0.04 0.65 9.84
N PHE A 181 0.03 -0.57 10.43
CA PHE A 181 -1.03 -0.97 11.34
C PHE A 181 -0.95 -0.24 12.70
N GLU A 182 0.26 0.00 13.23
CA GLU A 182 0.44 0.76 14.47
C GLU A 182 -0.01 2.22 14.32
N TYR A 183 0.21 2.82 13.14
CA TYR A 183 -0.33 4.13 12.83
C TYR A 183 -1.86 4.13 12.87
N MET A 184 -2.51 3.15 12.25
CA MET A 184 -3.96 3.02 12.29
C MET A 184 -4.47 2.79 13.72
N GLU A 185 -3.80 1.94 14.52
CA GLU A 185 -4.12 1.76 15.93
C GLU A 185 -4.04 3.09 16.72
N SER A 186 -3.02 3.93 16.44
CA SER A 186 -2.85 5.25 17.08
C SER A 186 -3.99 6.22 16.75
N LEU A 187 -4.70 6.03 15.64
CA LEU A 187 -5.89 6.80 15.26
C LEU A 187 -7.20 6.19 15.77
N GLY A 188 -7.11 5.14 16.59
CA GLY A 188 -8.26 4.47 17.19
C GLY A 188 -8.91 3.39 16.30
N TYR A 189 -8.29 2.99 15.18
CA TYR A 189 -8.73 1.83 14.40
C TYR A 189 -8.30 0.56 15.13
N ASN A 190 -9.19 0.02 15.93
CA ASN A 190 -8.91 -1.07 16.85
C ASN A 190 -9.24 -2.46 16.27
N ARG A 191 -9.67 -2.52 15.02
CA ARG A 191 -9.95 -3.75 14.29
C ARG A 191 -9.48 -3.63 12.83
N ASN A 192 -8.27 -4.16 12.56
CA ASN A 192 -7.59 -3.92 11.31
C ASN A 192 -7.53 -5.19 10.42
N VAL A 193 -7.89 -5.03 9.15
CA VAL A 193 -7.59 -6.00 8.09
C VAL A 193 -6.30 -5.58 7.40
N VAL A 194 -5.30 -6.44 7.43
CA VAL A 194 -3.96 -6.13 6.92
C VAL A 194 -3.66 -7.01 5.71
N VAL A 195 -3.39 -6.38 4.56
CA VAL A 195 -3.02 -7.08 3.32
C VAL A 195 -1.52 -7.00 3.14
N LEU A 196 -0.86 -8.16 3.21
CA LEU A 196 0.58 -8.32 2.98
C LEU A 196 0.87 -8.81 1.57
N THR A 197 2.07 -8.48 1.07
CA THR A 197 2.58 -8.91 -0.25
C THR A 197 3.62 -10.03 -0.15
N GLN A 198 3.86 -10.53 1.06
CA GLN A 198 4.78 -11.64 1.35
C GLN A 198 4.05 -12.76 2.11
N PRO A 199 4.43 -14.02 1.86
CA PRO A 199 3.81 -15.16 2.54
C PRO A 199 4.22 -15.25 4.02
N LYS A 200 3.51 -16.07 4.77
CA LYS A 200 3.85 -16.38 6.17
C LYS A 200 5.27 -16.95 6.27
N GLY A 201 6.01 -16.52 7.29
CA GLY A 201 7.39 -16.96 7.50
C GLY A 201 8.43 -16.26 6.62
N TYR A 202 8.03 -15.29 5.81
CA TYR A 202 9.02 -14.48 5.07
C TYR A 202 9.84 -13.61 6.04
N VAL A 203 11.17 -13.68 5.89
CA VAL A 203 12.12 -12.83 6.63
C VAL A 203 12.84 -11.92 5.66
N LYS A 204 12.69 -10.61 5.86
CA LYS A 204 13.38 -9.60 5.05
C LYS A 204 14.87 -9.61 5.37
N LYS A 205 15.70 -9.71 4.33
CA LYS A 205 17.17 -9.69 4.44
C LYS A 205 17.70 -8.26 4.44
N LYS A 206 18.86 -8.08 5.08
CA LYS A 206 19.61 -6.81 5.08
C LYS A 206 19.90 -6.34 3.66
N SER A 207 19.75 -5.04 3.41
CA SER A 207 20.12 -4.42 2.15
C SER A 207 21.64 -4.41 1.96
N PRO A 208 22.15 -4.61 0.72
CA PRO A 208 23.58 -4.51 0.45
C PRO A 208 24.15 -3.15 0.84
N PHE A 209 25.37 -3.12 1.36
CA PHE A 209 26.04 -1.87 1.82
C PHE A 209 26.17 -0.81 0.70
N VAL A 210 26.31 -1.25 -0.55
CA VAL A 210 26.37 -0.34 -1.71
C VAL A 210 25.14 0.58 -1.83
N ILE A 211 23.97 0.15 -1.35
CA ILE A 211 22.77 1.00 -1.30
C ILE A 211 22.96 2.15 -0.32
N GLN A 212 23.53 1.89 0.85
CA GLN A 212 23.83 2.93 1.84
C GLN A 212 24.83 3.95 1.29
N LEU A 213 25.86 3.47 0.59
CA LEU A 213 26.86 4.33 -0.05
C LEU A 213 26.24 5.20 -1.14
N ALA A 214 25.35 4.65 -1.95
CA ALA A 214 24.63 5.41 -2.98
C ALA A 214 23.72 6.50 -2.40
N LEU A 215 23.28 6.32 -1.15
CA LEU A 215 22.40 7.25 -0.44
C LEU A 215 23.15 8.20 0.52
N HIS A 216 24.47 8.35 0.39
CA HIS A 216 25.30 9.17 1.27
C HIS A 216 24.85 10.63 1.38
N LYS A 217 24.18 11.18 0.35
CA LYS A 217 23.59 12.53 0.36
C LYS A 217 22.37 12.65 1.27
N TYR A 218 21.76 11.53 1.66
CA TYR A 218 20.56 11.44 2.48
C TYR A 218 20.82 10.51 3.68
N PRO A 219 21.57 10.96 4.70
CA PRO A 219 22.04 10.09 5.78
C PRO A 219 20.91 9.36 6.53
N ALA A 220 19.79 10.03 6.82
CA ALA A 220 18.65 9.42 7.50
C ALA A 220 17.99 8.32 6.64
N ILE A 221 17.94 8.50 5.32
CA ILE A 221 17.44 7.49 4.39
C ILE A 221 18.42 6.31 4.30
N ALA A 222 19.73 6.57 4.25
CA ALA A 222 20.75 5.52 4.25
C ALA A 222 20.66 4.66 5.51
N GLU A 223 20.48 5.27 6.69
CA GLU A 223 20.26 4.59 7.96
C GLU A 223 18.95 3.79 7.95
N GLY A 224 17.83 4.39 7.52
CA GLY A 224 16.55 3.72 7.38
C GLY A 224 16.64 2.48 6.49
N MET A 225 17.32 2.59 5.34
CA MET A 225 17.55 1.45 4.44
C MET A 225 18.44 0.36 5.05
N ALA A 226 19.39 0.72 5.89
CA ALA A 226 20.23 -0.24 6.62
C ALA A 226 19.43 -1.07 7.62
N LYS A 227 18.51 -0.42 8.35
CA LYS A 227 17.68 -0.99 9.43
C LYS A 227 16.31 -1.51 8.94
N ARG A 228 15.95 -1.27 7.67
CA ARG A 228 14.62 -1.62 7.11
C ARG A 228 14.24 -3.08 7.33
N HIS A 229 15.19 -3.98 7.28
CA HIS A 229 14.92 -5.41 7.49
C HIS A 229 14.57 -5.71 8.95
N GLU A 230 15.17 -5.05 9.91
CA GLU A 230 14.87 -5.20 11.34
C GLU A 230 13.46 -4.66 11.62
N MET A 231 13.18 -3.43 11.19
CA MET A 231 11.87 -2.79 11.33
C MET A 231 10.76 -3.65 10.74
N TYR A 232 10.91 -4.10 9.49
CA TYR A 232 9.92 -4.94 8.81
C TYR A 232 9.65 -6.26 9.54
N ASN A 233 10.72 -6.96 9.94
CA ASN A 233 10.60 -8.25 10.61
C ASN A 233 9.97 -8.09 12.01
N MET A 234 10.24 -6.97 12.68
CA MET A 234 9.57 -6.61 13.95
C MET A 234 8.08 -6.33 13.71
N GLN A 235 7.72 -5.54 12.71
CA GLN A 235 6.32 -5.27 12.35
C GLN A 235 5.55 -6.56 12.04
N VAL A 236 6.13 -7.49 11.28
CA VAL A 236 5.50 -8.79 10.99
C VAL A 236 5.28 -9.58 12.27
N LYS A 237 6.25 -9.62 13.19
CA LYS A 237 6.13 -10.31 14.47
C LYS A 237 5.04 -9.70 15.35
N GLU A 238 4.98 -8.39 15.47
CA GLU A 238 3.94 -7.69 16.22
C GLU A 238 2.56 -7.89 15.60
N LEU A 239 2.48 -7.89 14.25
CA LEU A 239 1.24 -8.16 13.53
C LEU A 239 0.75 -9.60 13.77
N GLU A 240 1.64 -10.59 13.78
CA GLU A 240 1.30 -11.99 14.11
C GLU A 240 0.74 -12.11 15.54
N LYS A 241 1.23 -11.30 16.47
CA LYS A 241 0.68 -11.21 17.82
C LYS A 241 -0.74 -10.61 17.80
N ARG A 242 -0.96 -9.49 17.07
CA ARG A 242 -2.31 -8.91 16.90
C ARG A 242 -3.29 -9.88 16.25
N GLU A 243 -2.82 -10.67 15.28
CA GLU A 243 -3.60 -11.72 14.62
C GLU A 243 -4.03 -12.81 15.64
N ALA A 244 -3.11 -13.26 16.47
CA ALA A 244 -3.38 -14.26 17.52
C ALA A 244 -4.32 -13.74 18.63
N GLU A 245 -4.27 -12.44 18.93
CA GLU A 245 -5.15 -11.76 19.89
C GLU A 245 -6.54 -11.41 19.29
N GLY A 246 -6.78 -11.66 17.99
CA GLY A 246 -8.03 -11.33 17.31
C GLY A 246 -8.23 -9.83 17.07
N LEU A 247 -7.18 -9.02 17.18
CA LEU A 247 -7.20 -7.58 16.94
C LEU A 247 -6.96 -7.22 15.46
N SER A 248 -6.29 -8.11 14.72
CA SER A 248 -6.04 -7.96 13.29
C SER A 248 -6.40 -9.23 12.53
N PHE A 249 -6.88 -9.06 11.31
CA PHE A 249 -7.08 -10.13 10.33
C PHE A 249 -6.09 -9.96 9.19
N VAL A 250 -5.25 -10.97 8.92
CA VAL A 250 -4.16 -10.84 7.95
C VAL A 250 -4.43 -11.66 6.70
N ILE A 251 -4.49 -10.98 5.55
CA ILE A 251 -4.57 -11.60 4.23
C ILE A 251 -3.19 -11.54 3.59
N ARG A 252 -2.62 -12.70 3.28
CA ARG A 252 -1.28 -12.80 2.70
C ARG A 252 -1.22 -13.88 1.62
N PRO A 253 -0.32 -13.76 0.63
CA PRO A 253 -0.20 -14.78 -0.40
C PRO A 253 0.19 -16.13 0.25
N PRO A 254 -0.38 -17.25 -0.22
CA PRO A 254 -0.08 -18.58 0.33
C PRO A 254 1.37 -18.99 0.10
N GLU A 255 1.98 -18.48 -0.96
CA GLU A 255 3.38 -18.67 -1.33
C GLU A 255 3.97 -17.39 -1.92
N LYS A 256 5.30 -17.38 -2.15
CA LYS A 256 5.98 -16.24 -2.74
C LYS A 256 5.41 -15.91 -4.12
N ILE A 257 4.92 -14.69 -4.29
CA ILE A 257 4.47 -14.17 -5.59
C ILE A 257 5.66 -14.12 -6.55
N GLY A 258 5.60 -14.88 -7.62
CA GLY A 258 6.69 -15.10 -8.56
C GLY A 258 6.97 -13.94 -9.52
N ILE A 259 6.82 -12.67 -9.08
CA ILE A 259 7.06 -11.47 -9.89
C ILE A 259 8.11 -10.54 -9.27
N GLY A 260 8.84 -9.84 -10.14
CA GLY A 260 9.79 -8.81 -9.75
C GLY A 260 9.13 -7.48 -9.35
N ARG A 261 9.93 -6.55 -8.82
CA ARG A 261 9.45 -5.20 -8.48
C ARG A 261 9.03 -4.37 -9.71
N THR A 262 9.60 -4.67 -10.86
CA THR A 262 9.39 -3.97 -12.13
C THR A 262 8.92 -4.94 -13.21
N GLU A 263 8.03 -5.87 -12.83
CA GLU A 263 7.48 -6.85 -13.76
C GLU A 263 6.77 -6.16 -14.95
N LYS A 264 7.03 -6.65 -16.16
CA LYS A 264 6.49 -6.12 -17.41
C LYS A 264 5.70 -7.15 -18.22
N ASP A 265 5.55 -8.34 -17.68
CA ASP A 265 4.75 -9.38 -18.28
C ASP A 265 3.30 -9.29 -17.79
N PRO A 266 2.34 -8.91 -18.66
CA PRO A 266 0.94 -8.75 -18.26
C PRO A 266 0.31 -10.06 -17.76
N GLU A 267 0.78 -11.23 -18.22
CA GLU A 267 0.26 -12.53 -17.77
C GLU A 267 0.72 -12.83 -16.33
N LYS A 268 1.96 -12.46 -15.99
CA LYS A 268 2.45 -12.60 -14.63
C LYS A 268 1.77 -11.62 -13.67
N LEU A 269 1.48 -10.39 -14.12
CA LEU A 269 0.71 -9.42 -13.36
C LEU A 269 -0.71 -9.95 -13.10
N GLU A 270 -1.36 -10.49 -14.13
CA GLU A 270 -2.67 -11.13 -14.01
C GLU A 270 -2.64 -12.31 -13.03
N LYS A 271 -1.64 -13.19 -13.12
CA LYS A 271 -1.50 -14.32 -12.21
C LYS A 271 -1.39 -13.87 -10.75
N ALA A 272 -0.61 -12.82 -10.48
CA ALA A 272 -0.48 -12.27 -9.14
C ALA A 272 -1.82 -11.68 -8.63
N TYR A 273 -2.54 -10.96 -9.50
CA TYR A 273 -3.88 -10.45 -9.21
C TYR A 273 -4.87 -11.58 -8.90
N GLN A 274 -4.92 -12.62 -9.73
CA GLN A 274 -5.81 -13.77 -9.51
C GLN A 274 -5.46 -14.56 -8.25
N THR A 275 -4.17 -14.58 -7.85
CA THR A 275 -3.76 -15.16 -6.56
C THR A 275 -4.38 -14.37 -5.39
N GLY A 276 -4.41 -13.02 -5.50
CA GLY A 276 -5.04 -12.16 -4.51
C GLY A 276 -6.56 -12.38 -4.42
N ARG A 277 -7.23 -12.48 -5.57
CA ARG A 277 -8.67 -12.78 -5.61
C ARG A 277 -9.00 -14.11 -4.92
N LYS A 278 -8.33 -15.18 -5.35
CA LYS A 278 -8.55 -16.53 -4.78
C LYS A 278 -8.33 -16.57 -3.26
N GLU A 279 -7.30 -15.88 -2.78
CA GLU A 279 -7.02 -15.85 -1.36
C GLU A 279 -8.08 -15.05 -0.60
N ALA A 280 -8.51 -13.90 -1.11
CA ALA A 280 -9.60 -13.12 -0.51
C ALA A 280 -10.92 -13.89 -0.49
N GLU A 281 -11.28 -14.56 -1.60
CA GLU A 281 -12.48 -15.41 -1.67
C GLU A 281 -12.41 -16.58 -0.66
N ARG A 282 -11.25 -17.18 -0.51
CA ARG A 282 -11.03 -18.29 0.44
C ARG A 282 -11.26 -17.89 1.89
N VAL A 283 -10.80 -16.68 2.26
CA VAL A 283 -10.88 -16.20 3.66
C VAL A 283 -12.12 -15.34 3.91
N LEU A 284 -12.97 -15.14 2.92
CA LEU A 284 -14.11 -14.23 3.01
C LEU A 284 -15.09 -14.58 4.16
N PRO A 285 -15.41 -15.86 4.44
CA PRO A 285 -16.28 -16.21 5.55
C PRO A 285 -15.69 -15.81 6.92
N GLU A 286 -14.41 -16.11 7.14
CA GLU A 286 -13.71 -15.77 8.38
C GLU A 286 -13.52 -14.27 8.52
N LEU A 287 -13.27 -13.56 7.40
CA LEU A 287 -13.17 -12.11 7.38
C LEU A 287 -14.50 -11.44 7.74
N ARG A 288 -15.63 -11.95 7.21
CA ARG A 288 -16.97 -11.44 7.56
C ARG A 288 -17.24 -11.63 9.05
N ALA A 289 -16.95 -12.81 9.59
CA ALA A 289 -17.05 -13.09 11.03
C ALA A 289 -16.16 -12.14 11.86
N PHE A 290 -14.91 -11.94 11.45
CA PHE A 290 -13.99 -10.98 12.09
C PHE A 290 -14.54 -9.57 12.10
N LEU A 291 -15.19 -9.10 11.03
CA LEU A 291 -15.78 -7.77 10.92
C LEU A 291 -17.18 -7.68 11.52
N GLY A 292 -17.75 -8.78 12.01
CA GLY A 292 -19.11 -8.83 12.52
C GLY A 292 -20.19 -8.59 11.45
N LEU A 293 -19.91 -9.00 10.22
CA LEU A 293 -20.82 -8.93 9.08
C LEU A 293 -21.44 -10.33 8.89
N GLU A 294 -22.75 -10.41 8.95
CA GLU A 294 -23.50 -11.64 8.66
C GLU A 294 -23.48 -11.99 7.16
#